data_38c53d37bbf1681df4e28b9687a21326
#
_entry.id   38c53d37bbf1681df4e28b9687a21326
#
_cell.length_a   1.000
_cell.length_b   1.000
_cell.length_c   1.000
_cell.angle_alpha   90.00
_cell.angle_beta   90.00
_cell.angle_gamma   90.00
#
_symmetry.space_group_name_H-M   'P 1'
#
loop_
_entity.id
_entity.type
_entity.pdbx_description
1 polymer ?
#
loop_
_entity_poly.entity_id
_entity_poly.type
_entity_poly.pdbx_seq_one_letter_code
_entity_poly.pdbx_strand_id
1 'polypeptide(L)'
;MKLNKRQQLKRAYFTFEWRRKYDATNWQRIMVLSFTCFLILVAVPLNLLGLSGPTGIMFTALNLGQYAFTIGALSLLAFRVVKLRTALASILLMVQSFMVVEMLACSINPTSENVVLVLGDLFLSFGVIVLALAANYKILPFVLVALPASAYISCTALIDNEMFTNFFPLIFMSFLLVPILGYMFVRNFQRLETEHIRMKDTERNVLDALGIDKEKALEFIHTKKKGKINMLDFFTDSAIWKLRDEIERIGNEEKAALNRISEAIPGLTPSEVEIVQLILHGHKTSEICMMLGKEKGNITSQRTHIRAKLG
;
A
#
# COMPACT_ATOMS: atom_id res chain seq x y z
N MET A 1 2.96 23.15 29.89
CA MET A 1 1.94 22.17 30.33
C MET A 1 2.27 20.81 29.70
N LYS A 2 2.93 19.90 30.47
CA LYS A 2 3.36 18.57 29.95
C LYS A 2 2.13 17.68 29.84
N LEU A 3 1.75 17.30 28.63
CA LEU A 3 0.67 16.36 28.35
C LEU A 3 0.96 15.02 29.07
N ASN A 4 -0.04 14.49 29.77
CA ASN A 4 0.04 13.21 30.48
C ASN A 4 0.33 12.08 29.46
N LYS A 5 1.20 11.10 29.81
CA LYS A 5 1.61 9.98 28.98
C LYS A 5 0.43 9.29 28.25
N ARG A 6 -0.74 9.20 28.89
CA ARG A 6 -1.99 8.69 28.30
C ARG A 6 -2.53 9.55 27.16
N GLN A 7 -2.34 10.88 27.22
CA GLN A 7 -2.77 11.81 26.16
C GLN A 7 -1.78 11.84 25.00
N GLN A 8 -0.48 11.61 25.28
CA GLN A 8 0.54 11.46 24.25
C GLN A 8 0.34 10.14 23.48
N LEU A 9 0.04 9.05 24.18
CA LEU A 9 -0.32 7.76 23.56
C LEU A 9 -1.61 7.85 22.74
N LYS A 10 -2.66 8.51 23.23
CA LYS A 10 -3.89 8.74 22.47
C LYS A 10 -3.66 9.61 21.22
N ARG A 11 -2.80 10.64 21.30
CA ARG A 11 -2.41 11.44 20.13
C ARG A 11 -1.56 10.63 19.13
N ALA A 12 -0.58 9.86 19.61
CA ALA A 12 0.23 8.99 18.77
C ALA A 12 -0.62 7.88 18.12
N TYR A 13 -1.56 7.30 18.86
CA TYR A 13 -2.52 6.32 18.33
C TYR A 13 -3.48 6.95 17.33
N PHE A 14 -4.01 8.14 17.60
CA PHE A 14 -4.88 8.88 16.69
C PHE A 14 -4.17 9.31 15.40
N THR A 15 -2.90 9.75 15.50
CA THR A 15 -2.08 10.08 14.31
C THR A 15 -1.67 8.82 13.54
N PHE A 16 -1.47 7.70 14.21
CA PHE A 16 -1.15 6.42 13.59
C PHE A 16 -2.39 5.81 12.90
N GLU A 17 -3.57 5.84 13.55
CA GLU A 17 -4.83 5.44 12.91
C GLU A 17 -5.22 6.38 11.78
N TRP A 18 -4.95 7.67 11.89
CA TRP A 18 -5.20 8.62 10.83
C TRP A 18 -4.31 8.34 9.61
N ARG A 19 -3.02 8.04 9.80
CA ARG A 19 -2.10 7.59 8.73
C ARG A 19 -2.49 6.24 8.13
N ARG A 20 -3.04 5.34 8.93
CA ARG A 20 -3.49 4.01 8.47
C ARG A 20 -4.83 4.07 7.71
N LYS A 21 -5.66 5.06 8.00
CA LYS A 21 -6.96 5.27 7.37
C LYS A 21 -6.88 6.06 6.05
N TYR A 22 -5.79 6.80 5.84
CA TYR A 22 -5.50 7.44 4.56
C TYR A 22 -4.66 6.47 3.73
N ASP A 23 -5.36 5.70 2.92
CA ASP A 23 -4.87 4.97 1.77
C ASP A 23 -3.91 5.87 0.96
N ALA A 24 -2.77 5.34 0.47
CA ALA A 24 -1.79 6.09 -0.31
C ALA A 24 -2.46 6.87 -1.45
N THR A 25 -3.50 6.29 -2.05
CA THR A 25 -4.33 6.89 -3.07
C THR A 25 -5.05 8.16 -2.60
N ASN A 26 -5.57 8.21 -1.38
CA ASN A 26 -6.22 9.42 -0.84
C ASN A 26 -5.21 10.52 -0.53
N TRP A 27 -4.01 10.15 -0.09
CA TRP A 27 -2.93 11.12 0.10
C TRP A 27 -2.51 11.77 -1.22
N GLN A 28 -2.35 10.97 -2.29
CA GLN A 28 -2.07 11.49 -3.64
C GLN A 28 -3.15 12.46 -4.11
N ARG A 29 -4.44 12.14 -3.88
CA ARG A 29 -5.56 13.04 -4.22
C ARG A 29 -5.52 14.35 -3.46
N ILE A 30 -5.15 14.35 -2.18
CA ILE A 30 -4.97 15.57 -1.38
C ILE A 30 -3.85 16.41 -1.97
N MET A 31 -2.70 15.81 -2.32
CA MET A 31 -1.59 16.53 -2.93
C MET A 31 -1.98 17.14 -4.28
N VAL A 32 -2.66 16.37 -5.14
CA VAL A 32 -3.14 16.86 -6.44
C VAL A 32 -4.16 17.98 -6.26
N LEU A 33 -5.11 17.84 -5.31
CA LEU A 33 -6.08 18.88 -5.00
C LEU A 33 -5.39 20.16 -4.55
N SER A 34 -4.45 20.07 -3.60
CA SER A 34 -3.70 21.22 -3.11
C SER A 34 -2.93 21.92 -4.21
N PHE A 35 -2.26 21.15 -5.10
CA PHE A 35 -1.54 21.69 -6.23
C PHE A 35 -2.47 22.35 -7.26
N THR A 36 -3.61 21.70 -7.58
CA THR A 36 -4.63 22.26 -8.49
C THR A 36 -5.21 23.56 -7.95
N CYS A 37 -5.55 23.60 -6.65
CA CYS A 37 -6.06 24.81 -6.00
C CYS A 37 -5.00 25.94 -6.00
N PHE A 38 -3.73 25.60 -5.76
CA PHE A 38 -2.64 26.57 -5.82
C PHE A 38 -2.49 27.17 -7.24
N LEU A 39 -2.55 26.33 -8.28
CA LEU A 39 -2.50 26.79 -9.66
C LEU A 39 -3.66 27.73 -9.98
N ILE A 40 -4.89 27.38 -9.59
CA ILE A 40 -6.07 28.24 -9.80
C ILE A 40 -5.92 29.55 -9.04
N LEU A 41 -5.43 29.50 -7.80
CA LEU A 41 -5.21 30.68 -6.95
C LEU A 41 -4.19 31.67 -7.57
N VAL A 42 -3.23 31.20 -8.34
CA VAL A 42 -2.22 32.02 -9.01
C VAL A 42 -2.69 32.42 -10.40
N ALA A 43 -3.16 31.49 -11.23
CA ALA A 43 -3.49 31.71 -12.64
C ALA A 43 -4.69 32.67 -12.79
N VAL A 44 -5.77 32.46 -12.02
CA VAL A 44 -6.97 33.27 -12.18
C VAL A 44 -6.74 34.76 -11.87
N PRO A 45 -6.07 35.16 -10.79
CA PRO A 45 -5.72 36.57 -10.56
C PRO A 45 -4.83 37.16 -11.66
N LEU A 46 -3.86 36.40 -12.20
CA LEU A 46 -3.02 36.86 -13.30
C LEU A 46 -3.84 37.13 -14.57
N ASN A 47 -4.81 36.26 -14.88
CA ASN A 47 -5.73 36.46 -15.99
C ASN A 47 -6.65 37.68 -15.76
N LEU A 48 -7.19 37.86 -14.55
CA LEU A 48 -8.03 39.00 -14.20
C LEU A 48 -7.31 40.34 -14.26
N LEU A 49 -5.99 40.35 -13.97
CA LEU A 49 -5.13 41.52 -14.09
C LEU A 49 -4.67 41.79 -15.54
N GLY A 50 -5.04 40.91 -16.49
CA GLY A 50 -4.63 41.02 -17.88
C GLY A 50 -3.13 40.74 -18.10
N LEU A 51 -2.46 40.07 -17.14
CA LEU A 51 -1.03 39.73 -17.24
C LEU A 51 -0.83 38.40 -17.99
N SER A 52 -1.87 37.56 -18.07
CA SER A 52 -1.85 36.31 -18.83
C SER A 52 -3.26 35.99 -19.34
N GLY A 53 -3.35 35.31 -20.49
CA GLY A 53 -4.62 34.89 -21.07
C GLY A 53 -5.39 35.98 -21.82
N PRO A 54 -6.53 35.60 -22.42
CA PRO A 54 -7.36 36.52 -23.22
C PRO A 54 -8.11 37.52 -22.34
N THR A 55 -8.24 38.75 -22.86
CA THR A 55 -8.95 39.85 -22.19
C THR A 55 -10.36 40.00 -22.72
N GLY A 56 -11.31 40.39 -21.86
CA GLY A 56 -12.69 40.65 -22.23
C GLY A 56 -13.71 40.18 -21.21
N ILE A 57 -14.91 40.68 -21.28
CA ILE A 57 -16.00 40.43 -20.32
C ILE A 57 -16.29 38.92 -20.19
N MET A 58 -16.31 38.18 -21.29
CA MET A 58 -16.56 36.76 -21.32
C MET A 58 -15.48 35.98 -20.57
N PHE A 59 -14.22 36.24 -20.82
CA PHE A 59 -13.08 35.59 -20.18
C PHE A 59 -12.99 35.94 -18.69
N THR A 60 -13.29 37.20 -18.32
CA THR A 60 -13.41 37.61 -16.93
C THR A 60 -14.52 36.84 -16.20
N ALA A 61 -15.68 36.67 -16.84
CA ALA A 61 -16.78 35.89 -16.29
C ALA A 61 -16.42 34.40 -16.11
N LEU A 62 -15.71 33.79 -17.08
CA LEU A 62 -15.21 32.41 -17.00
C LEU A 62 -14.23 32.27 -15.81
N ASN A 63 -13.26 33.15 -15.69
CA ASN A 63 -12.29 33.14 -14.60
C ASN A 63 -12.93 33.29 -13.22
N LEU A 64 -13.89 34.22 -13.06
CA LEU A 64 -14.67 34.39 -11.83
C LEU A 64 -15.53 33.15 -11.52
N GLY A 65 -16.15 32.55 -12.55
CA GLY A 65 -16.92 31.31 -12.44
C GLY A 65 -16.06 30.15 -11.97
N GLN A 66 -14.84 30.00 -12.51
CA GLN A 66 -13.87 28.99 -12.09
C GLN A 66 -13.48 29.16 -10.62
N TYR A 67 -13.24 30.40 -10.21
CA TYR A 67 -12.89 30.71 -8.82
C TYR A 67 -14.03 30.39 -7.85
N ALA A 68 -15.23 30.84 -8.16
CA ALA A 68 -16.42 30.60 -7.37
C ALA A 68 -16.75 29.11 -7.24
N PHE A 69 -16.66 28.35 -8.35
CA PHE A 69 -16.88 26.92 -8.34
C PHE A 69 -15.84 26.19 -7.46
N THR A 70 -14.57 26.57 -7.58
CA THR A 70 -13.50 25.95 -6.79
C THR A 70 -13.73 26.19 -5.30
N ILE A 71 -14.04 27.41 -4.89
CA ILE A 71 -14.38 27.75 -3.49
C ILE A 71 -15.60 26.95 -3.02
N GLY A 72 -16.66 26.86 -3.86
CA GLY A 72 -17.85 26.08 -3.55
C GLY A 72 -17.56 24.59 -3.36
N ALA A 73 -16.78 23.99 -4.25
CA ALA A 73 -16.37 22.60 -4.16
C ALA A 73 -15.52 22.32 -2.90
N LEU A 74 -14.59 23.21 -2.56
CA LEU A 74 -13.77 23.11 -1.35
C LEU A 74 -14.63 23.27 -0.08
N SER A 75 -15.59 24.19 -0.09
CA SER A 75 -16.52 24.37 1.02
C SER A 75 -17.38 23.11 1.25
N LEU A 76 -17.94 22.53 0.20
CA LEU A 76 -18.69 21.27 0.29
C LEU A 76 -17.82 20.11 0.79
N LEU A 77 -16.56 20.08 0.40
CA LEU A 77 -15.59 19.10 0.91
C LEU A 77 -15.30 19.33 2.41
N ALA A 78 -15.10 20.58 2.83
CA ALA A 78 -14.84 20.95 4.23
C ALA A 78 -16.02 20.59 5.13
N PHE A 79 -17.25 20.82 4.68
CA PHE A 79 -18.47 20.41 5.37
C PHE A 79 -18.79 18.91 5.24
N ARG A 80 -17.93 18.12 4.58
CA ARG A 80 -18.07 16.66 4.36
C ARG A 80 -19.34 16.26 3.60
N VAL A 81 -19.94 17.15 2.85
CA VAL A 81 -21.10 16.88 2.00
C VAL A 81 -20.68 16.04 0.79
N VAL A 82 -19.48 16.32 0.26
CA VAL A 82 -18.92 15.65 -0.90
C VAL A 82 -17.62 14.92 -0.53
N LYS A 83 -17.39 13.75 -1.12
CA LYS A 83 -16.15 12.99 -0.94
C LYS A 83 -15.00 13.65 -1.70
N LEU A 84 -13.78 13.56 -1.16
CA LEU A 84 -12.55 14.07 -1.77
C LEU A 84 -12.42 13.69 -3.26
N ARG A 85 -12.71 12.43 -3.60
CA ARG A 85 -12.67 11.93 -4.97
C ARG A 85 -13.62 12.71 -5.90
N THR A 86 -14.83 12.96 -5.46
CA THR A 86 -15.85 13.68 -6.27
C THR A 86 -15.49 15.15 -6.39
N ALA A 87 -15.09 15.81 -5.30
CA ALA A 87 -14.70 17.22 -5.31
C ALA A 87 -13.51 17.48 -6.28
N LEU A 88 -12.46 16.64 -6.20
CA LEU A 88 -11.32 16.78 -7.10
C LEU A 88 -11.71 16.51 -8.56
N ALA A 89 -12.51 15.46 -8.82
CA ALA A 89 -12.97 15.17 -10.19
C ALA A 89 -13.80 16.31 -10.78
N SER A 90 -14.69 16.92 -9.99
CA SER A 90 -15.52 18.06 -10.44
C SER A 90 -14.67 19.31 -10.72
N ILE A 91 -13.65 19.59 -9.90
CA ILE A 91 -12.73 20.71 -10.16
C ILE A 91 -11.93 20.49 -11.44
N LEU A 92 -11.36 19.28 -11.65
CA LEU A 92 -10.60 18.98 -12.88
C LEU A 92 -11.49 19.05 -14.14
N LEU A 93 -12.71 18.53 -14.07
CA LEU A 93 -13.68 18.62 -15.16
C LEU A 93 -14.05 20.08 -15.47
N MET A 94 -14.27 20.88 -14.44
CA MET A 94 -14.60 22.29 -14.59
C MET A 94 -13.47 23.07 -15.24
N VAL A 95 -12.22 22.89 -14.76
CA VAL A 95 -11.03 23.53 -15.36
C VAL A 95 -10.90 23.15 -16.83
N GLN A 96 -11.06 21.87 -17.16
CA GLN A 96 -10.99 21.39 -18.55
C GLN A 96 -12.08 21.99 -19.42
N SER A 97 -13.33 22.08 -18.88
CA SER A 97 -14.45 22.65 -19.63
C SER A 97 -14.25 24.14 -19.92
N PHE A 98 -13.68 24.90 -18.99
CA PHE A 98 -13.39 26.31 -19.22
C PHE A 98 -12.30 26.51 -20.26
N MET A 99 -11.24 25.72 -20.25
CA MET A 99 -10.21 25.76 -21.30
C MET A 99 -10.82 25.45 -22.68
N VAL A 100 -11.72 24.48 -22.77
CA VAL A 100 -12.41 24.16 -24.03
C VAL A 100 -13.26 25.33 -24.53
N VAL A 101 -13.99 25.98 -23.62
CA VAL A 101 -14.78 27.18 -23.99
C VAL A 101 -13.87 28.32 -24.44
N GLU A 102 -12.73 28.53 -23.77
CA GLU A 102 -11.73 29.53 -24.13
C GLU A 102 -11.14 29.26 -25.52
N MET A 103 -10.71 28.01 -25.79
CA MET A 103 -10.21 27.59 -27.10
C MET A 103 -11.21 27.85 -28.21
N LEU A 104 -12.49 27.47 -28.03
CA LEU A 104 -13.54 27.69 -29.03
C LEU A 104 -13.82 29.18 -29.24
N ALA A 105 -13.84 29.97 -28.18
CA ALA A 105 -14.04 31.41 -28.28
C ALA A 105 -12.89 32.11 -29.00
N CYS A 106 -11.65 31.73 -28.73
CA CYS A 106 -10.47 32.26 -29.45
C CYS A 106 -10.42 31.83 -30.92
N SER A 107 -11.01 30.68 -31.28
CA SER A 107 -11.02 30.20 -32.66
C SER A 107 -12.10 30.85 -33.55
N ILE A 108 -13.11 31.48 -32.97
CA ILE A 108 -14.14 32.23 -33.73
C ILE A 108 -13.52 33.49 -34.36
N ASN A 109 -12.57 34.17 -33.69
CA ASN A 109 -11.85 35.33 -34.20
C ASN A 109 -10.35 35.03 -34.20
N PRO A 110 -9.83 34.33 -35.22
CA PRO A 110 -8.45 33.86 -35.24
C PRO A 110 -7.47 35.01 -35.51
N THR A 111 -6.98 35.65 -34.46
CA THR A 111 -5.80 36.52 -34.49
C THR A 111 -4.54 35.70 -34.17
N SER A 112 -3.37 36.23 -34.51
CA SER A 112 -2.10 35.56 -34.17
C SER A 112 -1.97 35.30 -32.65
N GLU A 113 -2.46 36.22 -31.80
CA GLU A 113 -2.46 36.08 -30.36
C GLU A 113 -3.44 34.97 -29.90
N ASN A 114 -4.65 34.93 -30.47
CA ASN A 114 -5.65 33.90 -30.14
C ASN A 114 -5.20 32.49 -30.55
N VAL A 115 -4.47 32.37 -31.67
CA VAL A 115 -3.88 31.10 -32.11
C VAL A 115 -2.87 30.56 -31.06
N VAL A 116 -2.02 31.43 -30.52
CA VAL A 116 -1.06 31.07 -29.46
C VAL A 116 -1.78 30.66 -28.17
N LEU A 117 -2.87 31.34 -27.82
CA LEU A 117 -3.68 31.00 -26.66
C LEU A 117 -4.32 29.61 -26.79
N VAL A 118 -4.88 29.26 -27.93
CA VAL A 118 -5.44 27.94 -28.21
C VAL A 118 -4.40 26.83 -28.03
N LEU A 119 -3.16 27.06 -28.51
CA LEU A 119 -2.06 26.11 -28.28
C LEU A 119 -1.67 26.03 -26.79
N GLY A 120 -1.63 27.16 -26.11
CA GLY A 120 -1.42 27.20 -24.65
C GLY A 120 -2.42 26.37 -23.87
N ASP A 121 -3.71 26.52 -24.17
CA ASP A 121 -4.80 25.75 -23.54
C ASP A 121 -4.72 24.26 -23.84
N LEU A 122 -4.26 23.87 -25.05
CA LEU A 122 -3.98 22.47 -25.36
C LEU A 122 -2.90 21.91 -24.44
N PHE A 123 -1.79 22.61 -24.23
CA PHE A 123 -0.74 22.17 -23.30
C PHE A 123 -1.24 22.09 -21.86
N LEU A 124 -2.01 23.09 -21.40
CA LEU A 124 -2.60 23.06 -20.07
C LEU A 124 -3.60 21.91 -19.91
N SER A 125 -4.35 21.59 -20.96
CA SER A 125 -5.27 20.43 -21.01
C SER A 125 -4.54 19.11 -20.76
N PHE A 126 -3.35 18.91 -21.34
CA PHE A 126 -2.50 17.76 -21.01
C PHE A 126 -2.10 17.75 -19.52
N GLY A 127 -1.77 18.91 -18.96
CA GLY A 127 -1.48 19.05 -17.53
C GLY A 127 -2.64 18.55 -16.65
N VAL A 128 -3.87 18.93 -16.98
CA VAL A 128 -5.08 18.48 -16.24
C VAL A 128 -5.28 16.97 -16.35
N ILE A 129 -5.03 16.37 -17.52
CA ILE A 129 -5.09 14.92 -17.72
C ILE A 129 -4.04 14.22 -16.86
N VAL A 130 -2.79 14.73 -16.83
CA VAL A 130 -1.72 14.18 -15.97
C VAL A 130 -2.08 14.27 -14.51
N LEU A 131 -2.69 15.37 -14.04
CA LEU A 131 -3.18 15.51 -12.67
C LEU A 131 -4.24 14.48 -12.34
N ALA A 132 -5.16 14.18 -13.26
CA ALA A 132 -6.16 13.12 -13.06
C ALA A 132 -5.53 11.73 -12.98
N LEU A 133 -4.50 11.46 -13.76
CA LEU A 133 -3.70 10.22 -13.68
C LEU A 133 -2.95 10.13 -12.35
N ALA A 134 -2.30 11.21 -11.93
CA ALA A 134 -1.61 11.30 -10.65
C ALA A 134 -2.55 11.10 -9.44
N ALA A 135 -3.82 11.53 -9.57
CA ALA A 135 -4.85 11.29 -8.57
C ALA A 135 -5.47 9.87 -8.60
N ASN A 136 -4.92 8.97 -9.41
CA ASN A 136 -5.34 7.56 -9.52
C ASN A 136 -6.78 7.39 -10.03
N TYR A 137 -7.23 8.24 -10.97
CA TYR A 137 -8.50 8.05 -11.66
C TYR A 137 -8.33 7.11 -12.85
N LYS A 138 -9.27 6.14 -13.02
CA LYS A 138 -9.25 5.17 -14.13
C LYS A 138 -9.98 5.69 -15.37
N ILE A 139 -11.13 6.30 -15.20
CA ILE A 139 -12.04 6.68 -16.29
C ILE A 139 -11.95 8.19 -16.58
N LEU A 140 -11.78 9.02 -15.54
CA LEU A 140 -11.75 10.46 -15.65
C LEU A 140 -10.75 10.98 -16.72
N PRO A 141 -9.51 10.46 -16.84
CA PRO A 141 -8.58 10.92 -17.87
C PRO A 141 -9.11 10.78 -19.29
N PHE A 142 -9.89 9.73 -19.61
CA PHE A 142 -10.50 9.55 -20.92
C PHE A 142 -11.58 10.60 -21.21
N VAL A 143 -12.38 10.95 -20.20
CA VAL A 143 -13.38 12.02 -20.31
C VAL A 143 -12.68 13.37 -20.49
N LEU A 144 -11.60 13.64 -19.72
CA LEU A 144 -10.82 14.87 -19.81
C LEU A 144 -10.09 15.01 -21.16
N VAL A 145 -9.79 13.92 -21.84
CA VAL A 145 -9.20 13.92 -23.18
C VAL A 145 -10.24 14.20 -24.24
N ALA A 146 -11.44 13.61 -24.12
CA ALA A 146 -12.49 13.75 -25.12
C ALA A 146 -12.89 15.23 -25.35
N LEU A 147 -12.91 16.02 -24.28
CA LEU A 147 -13.29 17.44 -24.34
C LEU A 147 -12.32 18.29 -25.20
N PRO A 148 -11.02 18.40 -24.89
CA PRO A 148 -10.08 19.20 -25.67
C PRO A 148 -9.80 18.60 -27.05
N ALA A 149 -9.90 17.28 -27.23
CA ALA A 149 -9.75 16.65 -28.52
C ALA A 149 -10.89 17.08 -29.48
N SER A 150 -12.14 17.09 -29.00
CA SER A 150 -13.26 17.57 -29.80
C SER A 150 -13.17 19.07 -30.09
N ALA A 151 -12.73 19.88 -29.11
CA ALA A 151 -12.49 21.31 -29.32
C ALA A 151 -11.38 21.55 -30.34
N TYR A 152 -10.29 20.79 -30.26
CA TYR A 152 -9.17 20.93 -31.19
C TYR A 152 -9.58 20.60 -32.64
N ILE A 153 -10.38 19.56 -32.86
CA ILE A 153 -10.97 19.25 -34.17
C ILE A 153 -11.79 20.45 -34.68
N SER A 154 -12.62 21.05 -33.83
CA SER A 154 -13.41 22.22 -34.18
C SER A 154 -12.53 23.46 -34.49
N CYS A 155 -11.51 23.66 -33.66
CA CYS A 155 -10.54 24.79 -33.88
C CYS A 155 -9.78 24.65 -35.20
N THR A 156 -9.35 23.42 -35.59
CA THR A 156 -8.68 23.20 -36.88
C THR A 156 -9.57 23.47 -38.08
N ALA A 157 -10.89 23.28 -37.91
CA ALA A 157 -11.84 23.61 -38.97
C ALA A 157 -12.18 25.10 -39.06
N LEU A 158 -12.03 25.86 -37.97
CA LEU A 158 -12.34 27.29 -37.88
C LEU A 158 -11.11 28.16 -38.17
N ILE A 159 -9.94 27.72 -37.80
CA ILE A 159 -8.66 28.44 -37.96
C ILE A 159 -7.98 27.92 -39.23
N ASP A 160 -8.00 28.72 -40.30
CA ASP A 160 -7.26 28.42 -41.54
C ASP A 160 -5.77 28.76 -41.32
N ASN A 161 -5.06 27.87 -40.62
CA ASN A 161 -3.65 28.03 -40.30
C ASN A 161 -2.91 26.71 -40.52
N GLU A 162 -1.91 26.73 -41.40
CA GLU A 162 -1.09 25.56 -41.75
C GLU A 162 -0.44 24.90 -40.52
N MET A 163 -0.09 25.67 -39.49
CA MET A 163 0.49 25.17 -38.28
C MET A 163 -0.47 24.21 -37.54
N PHE A 164 -1.76 24.56 -37.43
CA PHE A 164 -2.77 23.72 -36.82
C PHE A 164 -2.98 22.41 -37.58
N THR A 165 -3.01 22.51 -38.92
CA THR A 165 -3.22 21.34 -39.80
C THR A 165 -2.01 20.40 -39.75
N ASN A 166 -0.80 20.95 -39.80
CA ASN A 166 0.44 20.15 -39.81
C ASN A 166 0.69 19.44 -38.46
N PHE A 167 0.36 20.07 -37.36
CA PHE A 167 0.51 19.45 -36.00
C PHE A 167 -0.67 18.61 -35.57
N PHE A 168 -1.79 18.63 -36.31
CA PHE A 168 -2.99 17.87 -35.97
C PHE A 168 -2.72 16.39 -35.71
N PRO A 169 -2.03 15.62 -36.55
CA PRO A 169 -1.80 14.20 -36.31
C PRO A 169 -1.02 13.95 -35.02
N LEU A 170 0.01 14.78 -34.76
CA LEU A 170 0.87 14.65 -33.60
C LEU A 170 0.10 14.91 -32.28
N ILE A 171 -0.66 15.99 -32.22
CA ILE A 171 -1.45 16.37 -31.05
C ILE A 171 -2.55 15.35 -30.81
N PHE A 172 -3.27 14.94 -31.86
CA PHE A 172 -4.32 13.94 -31.77
C PHE A 172 -3.80 12.59 -31.27
N MET A 173 -2.66 12.11 -31.80
CA MET A 173 -2.00 10.90 -31.31
C MET A 173 -1.58 11.02 -29.85
N SER A 174 -1.11 12.19 -29.43
CA SER A 174 -0.76 12.45 -28.03
C SER A 174 -1.98 12.34 -27.11
N PHE A 175 -3.14 12.88 -27.52
CA PHE A 175 -4.39 12.74 -26.79
C PHE A 175 -4.85 11.29 -26.67
N LEU A 176 -4.56 10.43 -27.62
CA LEU A 176 -4.86 9.00 -27.55
C LEU A 176 -3.85 8.24 -26.65
N LEU A 177 -2.56 8.52 -26.81
CA LEU A 177 -1.50 7.79 -26.12
C LEU A 177 -1.45 8.08 -24.63
N VAL A 178 -1.58 9.35 -24.22
CA VAL A 178 -1.43 9.76 -22.82
C VAL A 178 -2.41 9.05 -21.89
N PRO A 179 -3.73 8.99 -22.14
CA PRO A 179 -4.65 8.29 -21.25
C PRO A 179 -4.46 6.77 -21.26
N ILE A 180 -4.07 6.17 -22.40
CA ILE A 180 -3.83 4.72 -22.50
C ILE A 180 -2.60 4.35 -21.67
N LEU A 181 -1.47 5.02 -21.86
CA LEU A 181 -0.25 4.78 -21.07
C LEU A 181 -0.50 5.08 -19.58
N GLY A 182 -1.18 6.17 -19.30
CA GLY A 182 -1.55 6.54 -17.94
C GLY A 182 -2.46 5.52 -17.27
N TYR A 183 -3.44 4.98 -17.98
CA TYR A 183 -4.28 3.89 -17.46
C TYR A 183 -3.47 2.64 -17.12
N MET A 184 -2.52 2.25 -18.00
CA MET A 184 -1.62 1.13 -17.73
C MET A 184 -0.77 1.39 -16.49
N PHE A 185 -0.24 2.61 -16.34
CA PHE A 185 0.55 3.01 -15.17
C PHE A 185 -0.28 2.96 -13.88
N VAL A 186 -1.48 3.55 -13.87
CA VAL A 186 -2.40 3.53 -12.73
C VAL A 186 -2.77 2.09 -12.35
N ARG A 187 -3.04 1.23 -13.32
CA ARG A 187 -3.35 -0.18 -13.10
C ARG A 187 -2.19 -0.93 -12.45
N ASN A 188 -0.98 -0.73 -12.95
CA ASN A 188 0.23 -1.36 -12.39
C ASN A 188 0.50 -0.87 -10.97
N PHE A 189 0.35 0.43 -10.73
CA PHE A 189 0.51 1.00 -9.39
C PHE A 189 -0.48 0.39 -8.38
N GLN A 190 -1.75 0.28 -8.75
CA GLN A 190 -2.77 -0.34 -7.89
C GLN A 190 -2.48 -1.83 -7.63
N ARG A 191 -1.93 -2.53 -8.63
CA ARG A 191 -1.51 -3.93 -8.44
C ARG A 191 -0.38 -4.03 -7.42
N LEU A 192 0.66 -3.21 -7.56
CA LEU A 192 1.80 -3.16 -6.61
C LEU A 192 1.34 -2.80 -5.19
N GLU A 193 0.43 -1.84 -5.04
CA GLU A 193 -0.15 -1.47 -3.75
C GLU A 193 -0.89 -2.65 -3.10
N THR A 194 -1.70 -3.38 -3.90
CA THR A 194 -2.42 -4.56 -3.43
C THR A 194 -1.47 -5.69 -3.02
N GLU A 195 -0.42 -5.94 -3.80
CA GLU A 195 0.62 -6.93 -3.48
C GLU A 195 1.38 -6.55 -2.21
N HIS A 196 1.69 -5.26 -2.03
CA HIS A 196 2.35 -4.77 -0.82
C HIS A 196 1.48 -4.94 0.44
N ILE A 197 0.18 -4.67 0.34
CA ILE A 197 -0.77 -4.90 1.44
C ILE A 197 -0.82 -6.40 1.76
N ARG A 198 -0.95 -7.25 0.75
CA ARG A 198 -0.96 -8.71 0.95
C ARG A 198 0.33 -9.22 1.62
N MET A 199 1.49 -8.72 1.20
CA MET A 199 2.76 -9.11 1.83
C MET A 199 2.81 -8.70 3.31
N LYS A 200 2.33 -7.50 3.66
CA LYS A 200 2.23 -7.05 5.05
C LYS A 200 1.27 -7.91 5.89
N ASP A 201 0.13 -8.27 5.32
CA ASP A 201 -0.82 -9.14 5.99
C ASP A 201 -0.27 -10.56 6.18
N THR A 202 0.43 -11.08 5.17
CA THR A 202 1.13 -12.38 5.27
C THR A 202 2.24 -12.33 6.32
N GLU A 203 3.08 -11.29 6.32
CA GLU A 203 4.11 -11.08 7.35
C GLU A 203 3.49 -11.07 8.76
N ARG A 204 2.38 -10.33 8.93
CA ARG A 204 1.67 -10.26 10.20
C ARG A 204 1.13 -11.62 10.63
N ASN A 205 0.47 -12.32 9.72
CA ASN A 205 -0.09 -13.65 10.00
C ASN A 205 1.01 -14.67 10.37
N VAL A 206 2.17 -14.59 9.72
CA VAL A 206 3.33 -15.45 10.05
C VAL A 206 3.87 -15.11 11.44
N LEU A 207 4.04 -13.82 11.77
CA LEU A 207 4.49 -13.40 13.09
C LEU A 207 3.51 -13.81 14.19
N ASP A 208 2.20 -13.63 13.94
CA ASP A 208 1.13 -14.02 14.86
C ASP A 208 1.10 -15.55 15.04
N ALA A 209 1.27 -16.33 13.96
CA ALA A 209 1.33 -17.79 14.01
C ALA A 209 2.56 -18.30 14.78
N LEU A 210 3.68 -17.61 14.68
CA LEU A 210 4.90 -17.90 15.43
C LEU A 210 4.87 -17.34 16.86
N GLY A 211 3.82 -16.58 17.23
CA GLY A 211 3.72 -15.94 18.54
C GLY A 211 4.79 -14.88 18.81
N ILE A 212 5.32 -14.27 17.75
CA ILE A 212 6.39 -13.27 17.84
C ILE A 212 5.76 -11.87 17.91
N ASP A 213 6.11 -11.11 18.96
CA ASP A 213 5.75 -9.71 19.07
C ASP A 213 6.58 -8.86 18.10
N LYS A 214 5.91 -8.25 17.12
CA LYS A 214 6.56 -7.45 16.06
C LYS A 214 7.35 -6.26 16.62
N GLU A 215 6.85 -5.60 17.66
CA GLU A 215 7.51 -4.43 18.25
C GLU A 215 8.80 -4.86 18.93
N LYS A 216 8.77 -5.96 19.67
CA LYS A 216 9.97 -6.55 20.31
C LYS A 216 10.97 -7.06 19.28
N ALA A 217 10.51 -7.68 18.19
CA ALA A 217 11.37 -8.14 17.09
C ALA A 217 12.08 -6.97 16.38
N LEU A 218 11.39 -5.86 16.14
CA LEU A 218 11.99 -4.65 15.56
C LEU A 218 12.97 -3.97 16.52
N GLU A 219 12.66 -3.88 17.80
CA GLU A 219 13.55 -3.36 18.82
C GLU A 219 14.85 -4.18 18.88
N PHE A 220 14.75 -5.50 18.76
CA PHE A 220 15.92 -6.38 18.68
C PHE A 220 16.81 -6.09 17.46
N ILE A 221 16.22 -5.97 16.28
CA ILE A 221 16.97 -5.66 15.06
C ILE A 221 17.73 -4.34 15.21
N HIS A 222 17.11 -3.36 15.87
CA HIS A 222 17.71 -2.05 16.12
C HIS A 222 18.73 -2.07 17.28
N THR A 223 18.56 -2.94 18.27
CA THR A 223 19.41 -3.01 19.47
C THR A 223 20.58 -3.99 19.33
N LYS A 224 20.75 -4.66 18.19
CA LYS A 224 21.79 -5.68 17.91
C LYS A 224 23.24 -5.25 18.27
N LYS A 225 23.43 -4.05 18.80
CA LYS A 225 24.74 -3.50 19.17
C LYS A 225 25.17 -3.71 20.62
N LYS A 226 24.32 -4.14 21.56
CA LYS A 226 24.71 -4.27 22.99
C LYS A 226 23.87 -5.32 23.74
N GLY A 227 24.41 -6.51 23.95
CA GLY A 227 24.00 -7.37 25.07
C GLY A 227 23.51 -8.77 24.68
N LYS A 228 23.69 -9.73 25.60
CA LYS A 228 23.07 -11.06 25.55
C LYS A 228 21.55 -10.89 25.68
N ILE A 229 20.82 -11.09 24.58
CA ILE A 229 19.36 -11.01 24.57
C ILE A 229 18.82 -12.44 24.69
N ASN A 230 17.87 -12.63 25.60
CA ASN A 230 17.26 -13.90 25.82
C ASN A 230 16.24 -14.15 24.69
N MET A 231 16.38 -15.25 23.97
CA MET A 231 15.53 -15.57 22.80
C MET A 231 14.04 -15.68 23.17
N LEU A 232 13.75 -15.97 24.44
CA LEU A 232 12.40 -16.05 24.99
C LEU A 232 11.68 -14.69 25.05
N ASP A 233 12.41 -13.57 25.09
CA ASP A 233 11.81 -12.23 25.16
C ASP A 233 11.06 -11.80 23.89
N PHE A 234 11.24 -12.54 22.79
CA PHE A 234 10.53 -12.29 21.52
C PHE A 234 9.16 -12.91 21.46
N PHE A 235 8.92 -13.96 22.23
CA PHE A 235 7.64 -14.65 22.19
C PHE A 235 6.62 -13.93 23.05
N THR A 236 5.37 -13.92 22.60
CA THR A 236 4.27 -13.45 23.43
C THR A 236 4.09 -14.41 24.62
N ASP A 237 3.62 -13.90 25.76
CA ASP A 237 3.35 -14.73 26.94
C ASP A 237 2.47 -15.94 26.59
N SER A 238 1.48 -15.75 25.72
CA SER A 238 0.60 -16.83 25.26
C SER A 238 1.34 -17.92 24.47
N ALA A 239 2.35 -17.56 23.68
CA ALA A 239 3.18 -18.51 22.93
C ALA A 239 4.12 -19.28 23.87
N ILE A 240 4.68 -18.60 24.86
CA ILE A 240 5.51 -19.24 25.90
C ILE A 240 4.68 -20.24 26.70
N TRP A 241 3.45 -19.89 27.08
CA TRP A 241 2.53 -20.82 27.77
C TRP A 241 2.18 -22.04 26.94
N LYS A 242 1.86 -21.85 25.64
CA LYS A 242 1.58 -22.97 24.72
C LYS A 242 2.79 -23.89 24.55
N LEU A 243 3.97 -23.34 24.41
CA LEU A 243 5.21 -24.10 24.31
C LEU A 243 5.48 -24.90 25.59
N ARG A 244 5.27 -24.29 26.76
CA ARG A 244 5.41 -24.96 28.07
C ARG A 244 4.42 -26.09 28.24
N ASP A 245 3.14 -25.85 27.92
CA ASP A 245 2.09 -26.85 27.99
C ASP A 245 2.38 -28.04 27.07
N GLU A 246 2.83 -27.77 25.85
CA GLU A 246 3.21 -28.81 24.90
C GLU A 246 4.42 -29.62 25.34
N ILE A 247 5.45 -28.98 25.89
CA ILE A 247 6.62 -29.65 26.46
C ILE A 247 6.19 -30.54 27.66
N GLU A 248 5.33 -30.03 28.50
CA GLU A 248 4.80 -30.77 29.66
C GLU A 248 3.94 -31.97 29.20
N ARG A 249 3.10 -31.80 28.19
CA ARG A 249 2.31 -32.85 27.56
C ARG A 249 3.19 -33.97 27.01
N ILE A 250 4.22 -33.61 26.20
CA ILE A 250 5.16 -34.57 25.62
C ILE A 250 5.90 -35.31 26.76
N GLY A 251 6.39 -34.61 27.77
CA GLY A 251 7.07 -35.20 28.92
C GLY A 251 6.17 -36.17 29.72
N ASN A 252 4.88 -35.85 29.85
CA ASN A 252 3.93 -36.75 30.50
C ASN A 252 3.59 -37.99 29.66
N GLU A 253 3.44 -37.82 28.36
CA GLU A 253 3.25 -38.93 27.42
C GLU A 253 4.44 -39.89 27.41
N GLU A 254 5.66 -39.35 27.44
CA GLU A 254 6.90 -40.13 27.51
C GLU A 254 6.99 -40.92 28.82
N LYS A 255 6.70 -40.29 29.99
CA LYS A 255 6.65 -40.96 31.27
C LYS A 255 5.58 -42.05 31.32
N ALA A 256 4.40 -41.79 30.74
CA ALA A 256 3.33 -42.78 30.64
C ALA A 256 3.74 -43.98 29.77
N ALA A 257 4.48 -43.76 28.69
CA ALA A 257 5.00 -44.83 27.85
C ALA A 257 6.03 -45.71 28.61
N LEU A 258 6.95 -45.06 29.34
CA LEU A 258 7.96 -45.77 30.16
C LEU A 258 7.27 -46.60 31.26
N ASN A 259 6.25 -46.07 31.93
CA ASN A 259 5.48 -46.80 32.96
C ASN A 259 4.77 -48.00 32.37
N ARG A 260 4.12 -47.88 31.19
CA ARG A 260 3.47 -49.02 30.51
C ARG A 260 4.44 -50.14 30.19
N ILE A 261 5.68 -49.78 29.75
CA ILE A 261 6.71 -50.79 29.44
C ILE A 261 7.16 -51.48 30.75
N SER A 262 7.31 -50.72 31.85
CA SER A 262 7.69 -51.29 33.16
C SER A 262 6.62 -52.20 33.74
N GLU A 263 5.32 -51.86 33.56
CA GLU A 263 4.20 -52.67 33.95
C GLU A 263 4.05 -53.95 33.11
N ALA A 264 4.27 -53.81 31.80
CA ALA A 264 4.15 -54.94 30.87
C ALA A 264 5.28 -55.97 31.02
N ILE A 265 6.47 -55.54 31.45
CA ILE A 265 7.65 -56.40 31.61
C ILE A 265 8.22 -56.19 33.03
N PRO A 266 7.67 -56.88 34.04
CA PRO A 266 8.15 -56.78 35.43
C PRO A 266 9.62 -57.26 35.54
N GLY A 267 10.43 -56.49 36.26
CA GLY A 267 11.81 -56.80 36.50
C GLY A 267 12.84 -56.15 35.57
N LEU A 268 12.40 -55.28 34.63
CA LEU A 268 13.31 -54.41 33.93
C LEU A 268 13.81 -53.28 34.85
N THR A 269 15.08 -52.97 34.73
CA THR A 269 15.64 -51.76 35.35
C THR A 269 15.25 -50.51 34.57
N PRO A 270 15.22 -49.30 35.16
CA PRO A 270 14.91 -48.06 34.46
C PRO A 270 15.70 -47.86 33.15
N SER A 271 16.98 -48.19 33.19
CA SER A 271 17.86 -48.11 32.03
C SER A 271 17.54 -49.14 30.91
N GLU A 272 17.04 -50.30 31.29
CA GLU A 272 16.55 -51.31 30.33
C GLU A 272 15.17 -50.89 29.73
N VAL A 273 14.32 -50.26 30.48
CA VAL A 273 13.03 -49.71 30.02
C VAL A 273 13.28 -48.63 28.94
N GLU A 274 14.21 -47.71 29.17
CA GLU A 274 14.60 -46.70 28.17
C GLU A 274 15.10 -47.34 26.86
N ILE A 275 15.91 -48.39 26.94
CA ILE A 275 16.41 -49.11 25.76
C ILE A 275 15.29 -49.83 25.02
N VAL A 276 14.37 -50.46 25.77
CA VAL A 276 13.17 -51.13 25.19
C VAL A 276 12.31 -50.10 24.45
N GLN A 277 12.06 -48.95 25.02
CA GLN A 277 11.32 -47.88 24.38
C GLN A 277 11.93 -47.47 23.06
N LEU A 278 13.26 -47.21 23.02
CA LEU A 278 13.96 -46.84 21.80
C LEU A 278 13.97 -47.94 20.74
N ILE A 279 14.02 -49.23 21.15
CA ILE A 279 13.87 -50.35 20.27
C ILE A 279 12.47 -50.41 19.63
N LEU A 280 11.43 -50.16 20.44
CA LEU A 280 10.04 -50.17 19.98
C LEU A 280 9.77 -49.02 18.97
N HIS A 281 10.48 -47.90 19.12
CA HIS A 281 10.45 -46.77 18.16
C HIS A 281 11.30 -47.05 16.89
N GLY A 282 11.93 -48.22 16.79
CA GLY A 282 12.68 -48.67 15.59
C GLY A 282 14.11 -48.20 15.49
N HIS A 283 14.68 -47.63 16.58
CA HIS A 283 16.06 -47.16 16.58
C HIS A 283 17.09 -48.29 16.53
N LYS A 284 18.12 -48.10 15.72
CA LYS A 284 19.25 -49.00 15.61
C LYS A 284 20.17 -48.89 16.82
N THR A 285 20.96 -49.93 17.11
CA THR A 285 21.87 -49.95 18.23
C THR A 285 22.86 -48.77 18.27
N SER A 286 23.31 -48.32 17.08
CA SER A 286 24.20 -47.16 16.97
C SER A 286 23.52 -45.85 17.33
N GLU A 287 22.26 -45.70 17.02
CA GLU A 287 21.45 -44.51 17.33
C GLU A 287 21.15 -44.48 18.85
N ILE A 288 20.80 -45.63 19.43
CA ILE A 288 20.55 -45.78 20.85
C ILE A 288 21.85 -45.44 21.67
N CYS A 289 23.02 -45.85 21.19
CA CYS A 289 24.29 -45.46 21.79
C CYS A 289 24.48 -43.93 21.82
N MET A 290 24.18 -43.24 20.72
CA MET A 290 24.28 -41.79 20.65
C MET A 290 23.25 -41.08 21.54
N MET A 291 21.99 -41.54 21.54
CA MET A 291 20.92 -40.94 22.30
C MET A 291 21.15 -41.07 23.82
N LEU A 292 21.61 -42.21 24.27
CA LEU A 292 21.84 -42.49 25.70
C LEU A 292 23.26 -42.15 26.17
N GLY A 293 24.17 -41.73 25.28
CA GLY A 293 25.58 -41.46 25.61
C GLY A 293 26.32 -42.69 26.13
N LYS A 294 25.95 -43.92 25.70
CA LYS A 294 26.51 -45.16 26.19
C LYS A 294 27.32 -45.88 25.11
N GLU A 295 28.34 -46.61 25.51
CA GLU A 295 29.16 -47.40 24.61
C GLU A 295 28.36 -48.60 24.04
N LYS A 296 28.72 -48.99 22.80
CA LYS A 296 28.06 -50.08 22.07
C LYS A 296 28.06 -51.42 22.83
N GLY A 297 29.17 -51.72 23.53
CA GLY A 297 29.30 -52.94 24.36
C GLY A 297 28.26 -52.97 25.48
N ASN A 298 28.05 -51.82 26.15
CA ASN A 298 27.13 -51.68 27.25
C ASN A 298 25.65 -51.87 26.76
N ILE A 299 25.28 -51.21 25.65
CA ILE A 299 23.93 -51.43 25.04
C ILE A 299 23.72 -52.86 24.58
N THR A 300 24.73 -53.48 24.02
CA THR A 300 24.62 -54.91 23.58
C THR A 300 24.42 -55.82 24.77
N SER A 301 25.16 -55.64 25.86
CA SER A 301 25.00 -56.40 27.09
C SER A 301 23.59 -56.20 27.70
N GLN A 302 23.14 -54.95 27.81
CA GLN A 302 21.78 -54.68 28.33
C GLN A 302 20.68 -55.29 27.42
N ARG A 303 20.84 -55.29 26.12
CA ARG A 303 19.90 -56.00 25.20
C ARG A 303 19.87 -57.51 25.43
N THR A 304 21.01 -58.12 25.78
CA THR A 304 21.07 -59.52 26.12
C THR A 304 20.33 -59.80 27.45
N HIS A 305 20.50 -58.95 28.45
CA HIS A 305 19.78 -59.03 29.72
C HIS A 305 18.27 -58.85 29.55
N ILE A 306 17.84 -57.87 28.70
CA ILE A 306 16.45 -57.68 28.37
C ILE A 306 15.84 -58.92 27.69
N ARG A 307 16.57 -59.52 26.72
CA ARG A 307 16.12 -60.78 26.08
C ARG A 307 15.99 -61.91 27.08
N ALA A 308 16.90 -62.04 28.02
CA ALA A 308 16.80 -63.08 29.06
C ALA A 308 15.61 -62.88 29.99
N LYS A 309 15.15 -61.64 30.20
CA LYS A 309 14.01 -61.27 31.03
C LYS A 309 12.68 -61.44 30.27
N LEU A 310 12.74 -61.40 28.96
CA LEU A 310 11.55 -61.55 28.09
C LEU A 310 11.22 -63.00 27.78
N GLY A 311 12.12 -63.95 28.05
CA GLY A 311 12.04 -65.35 27.70
C GLY A 311 12.58 -65.57 26.33
#